data_0bdac6908d41f426e6b7418f61e98c36
#
_entry.id   0bdac6908d41f426e6b7418f61e98c36
#
_cell.length_a   1.000
_cell.length_b   1.000
_cell.length_c   1.000
_cell.angle_alpha   90.00
_cell.angle_beta   90.00
_cell.angle_gamma   90.00
#
_symmetry.space_group_name_H-M   'P 1'
#
loop_
_entity.id
_entity.type
_entity.pdbx_description
1 polymer ?
#
loop_
_entity_poly.entity_id
_entity_poly.type
_entity_poly.pdbx_seq_one_letter_code
_entity_poly.pdbx_strand_id
1 'polypeptide(L)'
;TISGGGCNYICGLQTSNATISGGYCNYIYGNESNNVTISGGYYNKIYGDASYSSTIGGGYCNRIYGDASSTNFIGGGSENKMLGGYTASSVIAGGKSNSIDGDLSYHTVIGGGYSNSIVGNYAPRNIIVGGSDNSIDNGNTSVIGGGRYNQINGGYHSGIMSGKCNVINGGYASVQTILGGYNNTNGSYESHIIGSNITTDRTCTAFVNNLSIKSIPTAATGLPAGAVWNNAGVLNIV
;
A
#
# COMPACT_ATOMS: atom_id res chain seq x y z
N THR A 1 -24.11 -9.86 -19.53
CA THR A 1 -23.92 -11.20 -20.11
C THR A 1 -23.40 -12.19 -19.08
N ILE A 2 -23.97 -13.40 -19.03
CA ILE A 2 -23.44 -14.54 -18.27
C ILE A 2 -23.16 -15.64 -19.29
N SER A 3 -21.90 -16.09 -19.40
CA SER A 3 -21.50 -17.05 -20.45
C SER A 3 -21.54 -18.52 -20.01
N GLY A 4 -21.87 -18.81 -18.73
CA GLY A 4 -22.01 -20.18 -18.24
C GLY A 4 -21.80 -20.31 -16.74
N GLY A 5 -21.58 -21.56 -16.29
CA GLY A 5 -21.42 -21.90 -14.87
C GLY A 5 -22.75 -22.00 -14.11
N GLY A 6 -22.68 -21.94 -12.79
CA GLY A 6 -23.84 -22.07 -11.92
C GLY A 6 -23.99 -20.89 -10.96
N CYS A 7 -25.22 -20.54 -10.59
CA CYS A 7 -25.53 -19.49 -9.60
C CYS A 7 -24.86 -18.13 -9.82
N ASN A 8 -24.50 -17.79 -11.06
CA ASN A 8 -23.97 -16.48 -11.37
C ASN A 8 -25.13 -15.47 -11.54
N TYR A 9 -24.95 -14.26 -11.05
CA TYR A 9 -26.04 -13.30 -11.00
C TYR A 9 -25.62 -11.87 -11.36
N ILE A 10 -26.36 -11.23 -12.24
CA ILE A 10 -26.21 -9.81 -12.59
C ILE A 10 -27.56 -9.14 -12.34
N CYS A 11 -27.61 -8.16 -11.44
CA CYS A 11 -28.82 -7.42 -11.11
C CYS A 11 -28.53 -5.95 -10.79
N GLY A 12 -29.45 -5.09 -11.11
CA GLY A 12 -29.43 -3.66 -10.85
C GLY A 12 -30.15 -2.89 -11.93
N LEU A 13 -30.61 -1.68 -11.60
CA LEU A 13 -31.20 -0.76 -12.59
C LEU A 13 -30.06 -0.11 -13.38
N GLN A 14 -30.22 -0.04 -14.71
CA GLN A 14 -29.26 0.59 -15.63
C GLN A 14 -27.84 -0.03 -15.58
N THR A 15 -27.74 -1.32 -15.29
CA THR A 15 -26.47 -2.07 -15.34
C THR A 15 -26.19 -2.49 -16.79
N SER A 16 -25.40 -1.70 -17.53
CA SER A 16 -25.07 -1.99 -18.92
C SER A 16 -23.66 -2.57 -19.08
N ASN A 17 -23.47 -3.45 -20.08
CA ASN A 17 -22.18 -4.08 -20.39
C ASN A 17 -21.53 -4.83 -19.21
N ALA A 18 -22.34 -5.31 -18.27
CA ALA A 18 -21.84 -6.16 -17.20
C ALA A 18 -21.65 -7.60 -17.71
N THR A 19 -20.53 -8.22 -17.34
CA THR A 19 -20.16 -9.56 -17.82
C THR A 19 -19.67 -10.45 -16.69
N ILE A 20 -20.22 -11.67 -16.63
CA ILE A 20 -19.64 -12.78 -15.86
C ILE A 20 -19.33 -13.89 -16.89
N SER A 21 -18.05 -14.19 -17.11
CA SER A 21 -17.64 -15.15 -18.13
C SER A 21 -17.86 -16.59 -17.72
N GLY A 22 -18.21 -16.85 -16.46
CA GLY A 22 -18.53 -18.19 -15.97
C GLY A 22 -18.22 -18.38 -14.49
N GLY A 23 -17.95 -19.61 -14.07
CA GLY A 23 -17.66 -19.96 -12.69
C GLY A 23 -18.92 -20.20 -11.85
N TYR A 24 -18.83 -20.07 -10.55
CA TYR A 24 -19.90 -20.42 -9.64
C TYR A 24 -20.17 -19.35 -8.58
N CYS A 25 -21.43 -18.94 -8.44
CA CYS A 25 -21.88 -17.96 -7.47
C CYS A 25 -21.12 -16.64 -7.51
N ASN A 26 -20.84 -16.12 -8.70
CA ASN A 26 -20.29 -14.79 -8.87
C ASN A 26 -21.43 -13.77 -9.02
N TYR A 27 -21.31 -12.60 -8.40
CA TYR A 27 -22.37 -11.59 -8.33
C TYR A 27 -21.91 -10.23 -8.79
N ILE A 28 -22.67 -9.61 -9.68
CA ILE A 28 -22.60 -8.18 -9.98
C ILE A 28 -23.94 -7.57 -9.58
N TYR A 29 -23.90 -6.65 -8.63
CA TYR A 29 -25.10 -6.01 -8.11
C TYR A 29 -24.85 -4.52 -7.86
N GLY A 30 -25.75 -3.67 -8.33
CA GLY A 30 -25.73 -2.22 -8.10
C GLY A 30 -26.40 -1.47 -9.23
N ASN A 31 -26.97 -0.33 -8.90
CA ASN A 31 -27.56 0.56 -9.91
C ASN A 31 -26.44 1.31 -10.64
N GLU A 32 -26.63 1.55 -11.93
CA GLU A 32 -25.66 2.26 -12.78
C GLU A 32 -24.25 1.66 -12.85
N SER A 33 -24.11 0.34 -12.55
CA SER A 33 -22.83 -0.36 -12.59
C SER A 33 -22.51 -0.78 -14.04
N ASN A 34 -21.82 0.11 -14.79
CA ASN A 34 -21.56 -0.07 -16.22
C ASN A 34 -20.14 -0.57 -16.49
N ASN A 35 -19.99 -1.41 -17.52
CA ASN A 35 -18.71 -1.99 -17.96
C ASN A 35 -17.99 -2.80 -16.87
N VAL A 36 -18.73 -3.51 -16.04
CA VAL A 36 -18.22 -4.28 -14.91
C VAL A 36 -17.98 -5.72 -15.33
N THR A 37 -16.85 -6.31 -14.92
CA THR A 37 -16.49 -7.66 -15.36
C THR A 37 -16.03 -8.53 -14.19
N ILE A 38 -16.55 -9.76 -14.14
CA ILE A 38 -15.97 -10.88 -13.38
C ILE A 38 -15.63 -11.97 -14.40
N SER A 39 -14.33 -12.24 -14.59
CA SER A 39 -13.90 -13.21 -15.62
C SER A 39 -14.18 -14.66 -15.21
N GLY A 40 -14.59 -14.91 -13.97
CA GLY A 40 -14.97 -16.24 -13.49
C GLY A 40 -14.58 -16.49 -12.04
N GLY A 41 -14.34 -17.75 -11.69
CA GLY A 41 -13.97 -18.15 -10.33
C GLY A 41 -15.18 -18.45 -9.45
N TYR A 42 -15.04 -18.29 -8.14
CA TYR A 42 -16.00 -18.75 -7.16
C TYR A 42 -16.29 -17.68 -6.09
N TYR A 43 -17.55 -17.30 -5.91
CA TYR A 43 -18.03 -16.29 -4.93
C TYR A 43 -17.41 -14.90 -5.06
N ASN A 44 -16.97 -14.49 -6.25
CA ASN A 44 -16.47 -13.13 -6.46
C ASN A 44 -17.66 -12.15 -6.57
N LYS A 45 -17.50 -10.94 -6.02
CA LYS A 45 -18.59 -9.97 -5.93
C LYS A 45 -18.15 -8.56 -6.28
N ILE A 46 -18.91 -7.92 -7.15
CA ILE A 46 -18.84 -6.47 -7.37
C ILE A 46 -20.19 -5.89 -6.97
N TYR A 47 -20.18 -4.99 -5.98
CA TYR A 47 -21.38 -4.50 -5.31
C TYR A 47 -21.27 -3.03 -4.99
N GLY A 48 -22.25 -2.24 -5.38
CA GLY A 48 -22.34 -0.81 -5.10
C GLY A 48 -22.93 -0.03 -6.27
N ASP A 49 -23.59 1.07 -5.96
CA ASP A 49 -24.16 1.95 -6.97
C ASP A 49 -23.04 2.75 -7.67
N ALA A 50 -23.18 2.98 -8.95
CA ALA A 50 -22.21 3.70 -9.78
C ALA A 50 -20.77 3.11 -9.79
N SER A 51 -20.64 1.77 -9.69
CA SER A 51 -19.36 1.07 -9.83
C SER A 51 -18.97 0.90 -11.29
N TYR A 52 -18.35 1.93 -11.89
CA TYR A 52 -17.99 1.90 -13.32
C TYR A 52 -16.65 1.20 -13.57
N SER A 53 -16.59 0.43 -14.67
CA SER A 53 -15.35 -0.13 -15.21
C SER A 53 -14.51 -0.93 -14.21
N SER A 54 -15.14 -1.53 -13.20
CA SER A 54 -14.47 -2.34 -12.21
C SER A 54 -14.35 -3.79 -12.65
N THR A 55 -13.22 -4.44 -12.34
CA THR A 55 -12.95 -5.80 -12.79
C THR A 55 -12.40 -6.69 -11.69
N ILE A 56 -12.93 -7.91 -11.60
CA ILE A 56 -12.31 -9.02 -10.87
C ILE A 56 -11.89 -10.07 -11.91
N GLY A 57 -10.59 -10.32 -12.04
CA GLY A 57 -10.02 -11.28 -13.00
C GLY A 57 -10.37 -12.73 -12.68
N GLY A 58 -10.82 -13.02 -11.45
CA GLY A 58 -11.24 -14.37 -11.03
C GLY A 58 -10.84 -14.70 -9.61
N GLY A 59 -10.63 -15.99 -9.31
CA GLY A 59 -10.22 -16.45 -7.99
C GLY A 59 -11.39 -16.76 -7.06
N TYR A 60 -11.17 -16.65 -5.74
CA TYR A 60 -12.11 -17.06 -4.71
C TYR A 60 -12.47 -15.92 -3.76
N CYS A 61 -13.74 -15.64 -3.58
CA CYS A 61 -14.26 -14.66 -2.60
C CYS A 61 -13.65 -13.25 -2.69
N ASN A 62 -13.21 -12.81 -3.86
CA ASN A 62 -12.73 -11.44 -4.05
C ASN A 62 -13.91 -10.47 -4.13
N ARG A 63 -13.77 -9.26 -3.59
CA ARG A 63 -14.87 -8.33 -3.44
C ARG A 63 -14.47 -6.89 -3.76
N ILE A 64 -15.28 -6.23 -4.57
CA ILE A 64 -15.26 -4.78 -4.75
C ILE A 64 -16.60 -4.26 -4.25
N TYR A 65 -16.59 -3.49 -3.18
CA TYR A 65 -17.77 -2.87 -2.57
C TYR A 65 -17.56 -1.37 -2.46
N GLY A 66 -18.55 -0.60 -2.80
CA GLY A 66 -18.56 0.83 -2.54
C GLY A 66 -19.30 1.60 -3.62
N ASP A 67 -20.02 2.60 -3.19
CA ASP A 67 -20.73 3.52 -4.09
C ASP A 67 -19.73 4.46 -4.76
N ALA A 68 -19.96 4.78 -6.03
CA ALA A 68 -19.06 5.60 -6.85
C ALA A 68 -17.59 5.11 -6.95
N SER A 69 -17.39 3.78 -6.82
CA SER A 69 -16.10 3.12 -6.94
C SER A 69 -15.81 2.79 -8.40
N SER A 70 -14.97 3.59 -9.07
CA SER A 70 -14.71 3.43 -10.50
C SER A 70 -13.31 2.93 -10.83
N THR A 71 -13.21 2.11 -11.88
CA THR A 71 -11.93 1.64 -12.44
C THR A 71 -11.07 0.85 -11.44
N ASN A 72 -11.71 0.09 -10.57
CA ASN A 72 -11.02 -0.75 -9.61
C ASN A 72 -10.69 -2.12 -10.19
N PHE A 73 -9.55 -2.67 -9.84
CA PHE A 73 -9.08 -3.93 -10.37
C PHE A 73 -8.57 -4.88 -9.28
N ILE A 74 -9.19 -6.07 -9.18
CA ILE A 74 -8.63 -7.20 -8.45
C ILE A 74 -8.23 -8.25 -9.48
N GLY A 75 -6.91 -8.50 -9.65
CA GLY A 75 -6.40 -9.44 -10.65
C GLY A 75 -6.81 -10.89 -10.39
N GLY A 76 -6.98 -11.25 -9.11
CA GLY A 76 -7.38 -12.60 -8.71
C GLY A 76 -6.99 -12.92 -7.27
N GLY A 77 -6.66 -14.20 -6.99
CA GLY A 77 -6.32 -14.66 -5.65
C GLY A 77 -7.54 -14.98 -4.81
N SER A 78 -7.43 -14.87 -3.48
CA SER A 78 -8.53 -15.21 -2.58
C SER A 78 -8.78 -14.15 -1.51
N GLU A 79 -10.06 -13.89 -1.24
CA GLU A 79 -10.50 -13.03 -0.14
C GLU A 79 -9.97 -11.58 -0.19
N ASN A 80 -9.51 -11.11 -1.36
CA ASN A 80 -9.06 -9.75 -1.52
C ASN A 80 -10.26 -8.79 -1.56
N LYS A 81 -10.13 -7.60 -0.97
CA LYS A 81 -11.25 -6.68 -0.78
C LYS A 81 -10.86 -5.24 -1.13
N MET A 82 -11.74 -4.57 -1.82
CA MET A 82 -11.77 -3.12 -1.94
C MET A 82 -13.09 -2.64 -1.37
N LEU A 83 -13.05 -1.84 -0.30
CA LEU A 83 -14.20 -1.38 0.47
C LEU A 83 -14.10 0.14 0.62
N GLY A 84 -15.22 0.84 0.55
CA GLY A 84 -15.26 2.29 0.74
C GLY A 84 -15.93 3.02 -0.42
N GLY A 85 -16.51 4.18 -0.12
CA GLY A 85 -17.42 4.89 -1.02
C GLY A 85 -16.79 5.53 -2.25
N TYR A 86 -15.50 5.82 -2.26
CA TYR A 86 -14.80 6.48 -3.36
C TYR A 86 -13.41 5.88 -3.60
N THR A 87 -13.31 4.55 -3.61
CA THR A 87 -12.09 3.87 -4.02
C THR A 87 -12.02 3.85 -5.55
N ALA A 88 -11.27 4.77 -6.14
CA ALA A 88 -11.17 4.87 -7.59
C ALA A 88 -9.75 4.58 -8.09
N SER A 89 -9.66 3.92 -9.25
CA SER A 89 -8.39 3.61 -9.91
C SER A 89 -7.40 2.87 -9.00
N SER A 90 -7.93 2.01 -8.14
CA SER A 90 -7.13 1.25 -7.18
C SER A 90 -6.95 -0.20 -7.62
N VAL A 91 -5.83 -0.81 -7.24
CA VAL A 91 -5.43 -2.13 -7.72
C VAL A 91 -5.03 -3.05 -6.56
N ILE A 92 -5.59 -4.25 -6.54
CA ILE A 92 -5.00 -5.40 -5.84
C ILE A 92 -4.64 -6.42 -6.93
N ALA A 93 -3.35 -6.59 -7.23
CA ALA A 93 -2.95 -7.47 -8.32
C ALA A 93 -3.26 -8.95 -8.01
N GLY A 94 -3.25 -9.33 -6.74
CA GLY A 94 -3.61 -10.70 -6.32
C GLY A 94 -3.26 -11.00 -4.87
N GLY A 95 -2.92 -12.26 -4.58
CA GLY A 95 -2.58 -12.72 -3.24
C GLY A 95 -3.80 -13.14 -2.42
N LYS A 96 -3.68 -13.10 -1.10
CA LYS A 96 -4.75 -13.53 -0.19
C LYS A 96 -5.03 -12.53 0.91
N SER A 97 -6.30 -12.23 1.13
CA SER A 97 -6.80 -11.39 2.23
C SER A 97 -6.24 -9.96 2.23
N ASN A 98 -5.81 -9.44 1.08
CA ASN A 98 -5.37 -8.07 0.97
C ASN A 98 -6.58 -7.13 0.94
N SER A 99 -6.47 -5.95 1.58
CA SER A 99 -7.58 -5.00 1.68
C SER A 99 -7.17 -3.57 1.37
N ILE A 100 -7.98 -2.90 0.56
CA ILE A 100 -8.00 -1.45 0.44
C ILE A 100 -9.35 -0.99 1.00
N ASP A 101 -9.35 -0.24 2.11
CA ASP A 101 -10.55 0.15 2.83
C ASP A 101 -10.50 1.62 3.23
N GLY A 102 -11.57 2.33 2.98
CA GLY A 102 -11.72 3.72 3.35
C GLY A 102 -12.20 4.61 2.21
N ASP A 103 -12.95 5.63 2.58
CA ASP A 103 -13.45 6.62 1.63
C ASP A 103 -12.30 7.48 1.08
N LEU A 104 -12.36 7.83 -0.20
CA LEU A 104 -11.36 8.65 -0.88
C LEU A 104 -9.94 8.03 -0.97
N SER A 105 -9.83 6.70 -0.95
CA SER A 105 -8.58 5.96 -1.17
C SER A 105 -8.40 5.66 -2.66
N TYR A 106 -7.98 6.66 -3.45
CA TYR A 106 -7.81 6.54 -4.90
C TYR A 106 -6.34 6.41 -5.32
N HIS A 107 -6.11 5.77 -6.48
CA HIS A 107 -4.79 5.47 -7.03
C HIS A 107 -3.90 4.66 -6.07
N THR A 108 -4.52 3.74 -5.34
CA THR A 108 -3.86 2.95 -4.31
C THR A 108 -3.56 1.55 -4.83
N VAL A 109 -2.42 1.00 -4.49
CA VAL A 109 -1.98 -0.29 -5.03
C VAL A 109 -1.51 -1.23 -3.94
N ILE A 110 -2.02 -2.46 -3.97
CA ILE A 110 -1.41 -3.62 -3.31
C ILE A 110 -0.97 -4.60 -4.39
N GLY A 111 0.34 -4.79 -4.57
CA GLY A 111 0.88 -5.67 -5.60
C GLY A 111 0.60 -7.15 -5.34
N GLY A 112 0.35 -7.52 -4.08
CA GLY A 112 -0.01 -8.90 -3.70
C GLY A 112 0.43 -9.25 -2.29
N GLY A 113 0.68 -10.54 -2.04
CA GLY A 113 1.08 -11.02 -0.73
C GLY A 113 -0.09 -11.49 0.14
N TYR A 114 0.07 -11.42 1.45
CA TYR A 114 -0.90 -11.93 2.41
C TYR A 114 -1.28 -10.87 3.45
N SER A 115 -2.57 -10.64 3.65
CA SER A 115 -3.11 -9.74 4.69
C SER A 115 -2.49 -8.34 4.71
N ASN A 116 -2.12 -7.80 3.55
CA ASN A 116 -1.67 -6.42 3.47
C ASN A 116 -2.88 -5.48 3.44
N SER A 117 -2.80 -4.35 4.12
CA SER A 117 -3.94 -3.44 4.29
C SER A 117 -3.58 -1.99 4.05
N ILE A 118 -4.40 -1.29 3.29
CA ILE A 118 -4.36 0.15 3.18
C ILE A 118 -5.73 0.67 3.63
N VAL A 119 -5.73 1.45 4.72
CA VAL A 119 -6.94 1.91 5.40
C VAL A 119 -6.88 3.43 5.61
N GLY A 120 -8.02 4.07 5.66
CA GLY A 120 -8.15 5.46 6.05
C GLY A 120 -8.99 6.32 5.11
N ASN A 121 -9.70 7.26 5.68
CA ASN A 121 -10.64 8.17 4.98
C ASN A 121 -9.90 9.33 4.31
N TYR A 122 -8.88 9.20 3.66
CA TYR A 122 -8.12 10.15 2.84
C TYR A 122 -6.70 9.61 2.62
N ALA A 123 -6.64 8.41 2.08
CA ALA A 123 -5.38 7.68 1.94
C ALA A 123 -4.99 7.47 0.46
N PRO A 124 -4.87 8.56 -0.36
CA PRO A 124 -4.58 8.41 -1.78
C PRO A 124 -3.12 8.08 -2.05
N ARG A 125 -2.89 7.42 -3.18
CA ARG A 125 -1.56 7.12 -3.76
C ARG A 125 -0.63 6.33 -2.85
N ASN A 126 -1.20 5.47 -2.00
CA ASN A 126 -0.41 4.58 -1.17
C ASN A 126 -0.09 3.27 -1.91
N ILE A 127 1.07 2.72 -1.65
CA ILE A 127 1.53 1.50 -2.30
C ILE A 127 2.08 0.52 -1.26
N ILE A 128 1.55 -0.71 -1.28
CA ILE A 128 2.21 -1.86 -0.67
C ILE A 128 2.59 -2.81 -1.80
N VAL A 129 3.88 -2.98 -2.06
CA VAL A 129 4.32 -3.83 -3.17
C VAL A 129 4.01 -5.29 -2.89
N GLY A 130 4.16 -5.73 -1.63
CA GLY A 130 3.84 -7.10 -1.24
C GLY A 130 4.23 -7.43 0.20
N GLY A 131 4.54 -8.69 0.46
CA GLY A 131 4.88 -9.18 1.81
C GLY A 131 3.67 -9.67 2.58
N SER A 132 3.74 -9.64 3.91
CA SER A 132 2.62 -10.08 4.75
C SER A 132 2.35 -9.15 5.92
N ASP A 133 1.07 -8.97 6.23
CA ASP A 133 0.62 -8.21 7.40
C ASP A 133 1.18 -6.78 7.46
N ASN A 134 1.43 -6.16 6.30
CA ASN A 134 1.87 -4.77 6.23
C ASN A 134 0.66 -3.84 6.15
N SER A 135 0.73 -2.68 6.81
CA SER A 135 -0.38 -1.73 6.87
C SER A 135 0.02 -0.29 6.61
N ILE A 136 -0.77 0.41 5.82
CA ILE A 136 -0.75 1.87 5.73
C ILE A 136 -2.10 2.39 6.22
N ASP A 137 -2.10 3.12 7.32
CA ASP A 137 -3.30 3.73 7.90
C ASP A 137 -3.21 5.26 7.81
N ASN A 138 -4.22 5.88 7.19
CA ASN A 138 -4.27 7.33 6.95
C ASN A 138 -2.99 7.93 6.32
N GLY A 139 -2.23 7.13 5.59
CA GLY A 139 -1.07 7.59 4.82
C GLY A 139 -1.48 8.35 3.57
N ASN A 140 -0.60 9.21 3.06
CA ASN A 140 -0.78 9.88 1.78
C ASN A 140 0.54 9.83 1.00
N THR A 141 0.51 9.25 -0.20
CA THR A 141 1.71 9.08 -1.03
C THR A 141 2.82 8.30 -0.30
N SER A 142 2.43 7.29 0.45
CA SER A 142 3.34 6.49 1.26
C SER A 142 3.56 5.10 0.68
N VAL A 143 4.71 4.49 0.95
CA VAL A 143 5.11 3.22 0.34
C VAL A 143 5.63 2.24 1.37
N ILE A 144 5.14 0.99 1.31
CA ILE A 144 5.80 -0.17 1.92
C ILE A 144 6.27 -1.09 0.79
N GLY A 145 7.59 -1.23 0.62
CA GLY A 145 8.18 -2.06 -0.42
C GLY A 145 7.98 -3.56 -0.18
N GLY A 146 7.82 -3.96 1.09
CA GLY A 146 7.55 -5.36 1.44
C GLY A 146 7.93 -5.71 2.86
N GLY A 147 8.22 -6.98 3.12
CA GLY A 147 8.55 -7.48 4.45
C GLY A 147 7.32 -7.92 5.23
N ARG A 148 7.38 -7.84 6.55
CA ARG A 148 6.32 -8.37 7.41
C ARG A 148 6.04 -7.48 8.62
N TYR A 149 4.76 -7.26 8.92
CA TYR A 149 4.31 -6.43 10.05
C TYR A 149 4.88 -5.01 10.04
N ASN A 150 5.11 -4.42 8.87
CA ASN A 150 5.52 -3.04 8.77
C ASN A 150 4.29 -2.13 8.74
N GLN A 151 4.35 -0.99 9.42
CA GLN A 151 3.22 -0.08 9.57
C GLN A 151 3.60 1.38 9.29
N ILE A 152 2.76 2.07 8.54
CA ILE A 152 2.81 3.53 8.40
C ILE A 152 1.48 4.08 8.93
N ASN A 153 1.54 4.82 10.04
CA ASN A 153 0.38 5.42 10.69
C ASN A 153 0.41 6.93 10.46
N GLY A 154 -0.42 7.44 9.53
CA GLY A 154 -0.58 8.86 9.25
C GLY A 154 0.60 9.54 8.54
N GLY A 155 1.48 8.83 7.87
CA GLY A 155 2.64 9.41 7.20
C GLY A 155 2.31 10.05 5.85
N TYR A 156 2.85 11.26 5.60
CA TYR A 156 2.88 11.88 4.27
C TYR A 156 4.25 11.68 3.63
N HIS A 157 4.28 11.21 2.38
CA HIS A 157 5.53 10.97 1.64
C HIS A 157 6.52 10.08 2.40
N SER A 158 6.01 9.10 3.14
CA SER A 158 6.81 8.25 4.02
C SER A 158 7.03 6.86 3.42
N GLY A 159 8.15 6.21 3.78
CA GLY A 159 8.47 4.93 3.20
C GLY A 159 9.15 3.94 4.14
N ILE A 160 8.71 2.68 4.09
CA ILE A 160 9.42 1.53 4.64
C ILE A 160 9.80 0.63 3.46
N MET A 161 11.09 0.54 3.15
CA MET A 161 11.51 -0.23 1.98
C MET A 161 11.32 -1.75 2.20
N SER A 162 11.66 -2.24 3.40
CA SER A 162 11.46 -3.64 3.76
C SER A 162 11.68 -3.87 5.26
N GLY A 163 11.77 -5.14 5.68
CA GLY A 163 12.09 -5.52 7.03
C GLY A 163 10.91 -6.08 7.80
N LYS A 164 11.01 -6.08 9.13
CA LYS A 164 9.99 -6.68 9.98
C LYS A 164 9.66 -5.80 11.17
N CYS A 165 8.38 -5.64 11.47
CA CYS A 165 7.89 -4.89 12.63
C CYS A 165 8.43 -3.45 12.69
N ASN A 166 8.60 -2.80 11.55
CA ASN A 166 8.99 -1.40 11.50
C ASN A 166 7.74 -0.51 11.49
N VAL A 167 7.79 0.58 12.22
CA VAL A 167 6.66 1.50 12.36
C VAL A 167 7.08 2.93 12.04
N ILE A 168 6.32 3.59 11.19
CA ILE A 168 6.35 5.04 11.01
C ILE A 168 5.09 5.61 11.68
N ASN A 169 5.27 6.50 12.65
CA ASN A 169 4.20 7.26 13.27
C ASN A 169 4.33 8.72 12.83
N GLY A 170 3.76 9.05 11.71
CA GLY A 170 3.84 10.38 11.10
C GLY A 170 2.58 11.22 11.33
N GLY A 171 2.74 12.54 11.33
CA GLY A 171 1.64 13.51 11.22
C GLY A 171 1.56 14.09 9.80
N TYR A 172 0.77 15.14 9.62
CA TYR A 172 0.43 15.74 8.32
C TYR A 172 1.60 16.33 7.50
N ALA A 173 2.83 16.28 7.95
CA ALA A 173 3.96 16.88 7.25
C ALA A 173 5.26 16.10 7.41
N SER A 174 5.20 14.79 7.48
CA SER A 174 6.38 13.97 7.78
C SER A 174 6.93 13.27 6.54
N VAL A 175 8.15 13.60 6.17
CA VAL A 175 8.95 12.80 5.24
C VAL A 175 9.82 11.87 6.06
N GLN A 176 9.39 10.63 6.23
CA GLN A 176 10.08 9.66 7.10
C GLN A 176 10.44 8.41 6.29
N THR A 177 11.62 7.87 6.56
CA THR A 177 12.04 6.66 5.86
C THR A 177 12.67 5.64 6.81
N ILE A 178 12.32 4.37 6.62
CA ILE A 178 13.02 3.22 7.20
C ILE A 178 13.49 2.36 6.03
N LEU A 179 14.80 2.25 5.82
CA LEU A 179 15.35 1.47 4.71
C LEU A 179 15.25 -0.03 4.93
N GLY A 180 15.10 -0.48 6.19
CA GLY A 180 14.96 -1.89 6.49
C GLY A 180 15.22 -2.20 7.95
N GLY A 181 15.66 -3.44 8.22
CA GLY A 181 15.90 -3.91 9.58
C GLY A 181 14.64 -4.38 10.29
N TYR A 182 14.68 -4.45 11.61
CA TYR A 182 13.54 -4.89 12.39
C TYR A 182 13.29 -4.03 13.62
N ASN A 183 12.03 -3.93 14.02
CA ASN A 183 11.60 -3.28 15.25
C ASN A 183 12.08 -1.82 15.37
N ASN A 184 12.01 -1.09 14.27
CA ASN A 184 12.32 0.34 14.25
C ASN A 184 11.03 1.15 14.42
N THR A 185 11.11 2.25 15.17
CA THR A 185 10.03 3.22 15.32
C THR A 185 10.50 4.60 14.90
N ASN A 186 9.92 5.12 13.82
CA ASN A 186 10.19 6.47 13.33
C ASN A 186 8.98 7.37 13.60
N GLY A 187 9.08 8.21 14.63
CA GLY A 187 8.05 9.17 15.00
C GLY A 187 8.48 10.64 14.83
N SER A 188 9.68 10.87 14.32
CA SER A 188 10.24 12.21 14.20
C SER A 188 10.20 12.72 12.76
N TYR A 189 9.84 13.98 12.59
CA TYR A 189 9.75 14.66 11.29
C TYR A 189 11.09 14.67 10.52
N GLU A 190 11.04 14.43 9.23
CA GLU A 190 12.23 14.39 8.33
C GLU A 190 13.38 13.51 8.87
N SER A 191 13.05 12.37 9.46
CA SER A 191 14.05 11.47 9.99
C SER A 191 14.13 10.16 9.21
N HIS A 192 15.32 9.55 9.19
CA HIS A 192 15.61 8.36 8.42
C HIS A 192 16.29 7.31 9.28
N ILE A 193 15.90 6.05 9.14
CA ILE A 193 16.47 4.93 9.90
C ILE A 193 17.15 3.94 8.96
N ILE A 194 18.39 3.57 9.30
CA ILE A 194 19.15 2.48 8.69
C ILE A 194 19.67 1.59 9.83
N GLY A 195 18.95 0.52 10.13
CA GLY A 195 19.35 -0.35 11.24
C GLY A 195 18.18 -1.12 11.85
N SER A 196 18.35 -1.52 13.09
CA SER A 196 17.36 -2.30 13.83
C SER A 196 17.26 -1.86 15.29
N ASN A 197 16.06 -1.98 15.88
CA ASN A 197 15.79 -1.56 17.27
C ASN A 197 16.09 -0.07 17.52
N ILE A 198 15.82 0.77 16.53
CA ILE A 198 16.02 2.22 16.61
C ILE A 198 14.67 2.89 16.82
N THR A 199 14.59 3.77 17.82
CA THR A 199 13.50 4.72 18.00
C THR A 199 14.05 6.13 17.81
N THR A 200 13.45 6.91 16.91
CA THR A 200 13.89 8.29 16.66
C THR A 200 13.48 9.20 17.81
N ASP A 201 14.38 10.10 18.21
CA ASP A 201 14.18 11.07 19.30
C ASP A 201 14.31 12.52 18.84
N ARG A 202 14.66 12.76 17.58
CA ARG A 202 14.86 14.10 17.00
C ARG A 202 14.54 14.16 15.52
N THR A 203 14.22 15.34 15.06
CA THR A 203 13.89 15.64 13.66
C THR A 203 15.14 15.85 12.79
N CYS A 204 14.97 15.83 11.47
CA CYS A 204 16.00 16.15 10.47
C CYS A 204 17.31 15.35 10.67
N THR A 205 17.19 14.07 11.04
CA THR A 205 18.34 13.24 11.45
C THR A 205 18.30 11.86 10.80
N ALA A 206 19.48 11.38 10.38
CA ALA A 206 19.67 9.98 10.00
C ALA A 206 20.14 9.17 11.22
N PHE A 207 19.42 8.12 11.56
CA PHE A 207 19.71 7.20 12.64
C PHE A 207 20.30 5.90 12.07
N VAL A 208 21.50 5.54 12.52
CA VAL A 208 22.19 4.33 12.10
C VAL A 208 22.76 3.59 13.30
N ASN A 209 22.68 2.24 13.32
CA ASN A 209 23.28 1.47 14.42
C ASN A 209 24.81 1.46 14.33
N ASN A 210 25.34 1.15 13.14
CA ASN A 210 26.77 1.06 12.90
C ASN A 210 27.09 1.78 11.59
N LEU A 211 27.92 2.80 11.65
CA LEU A 211 28.38 3.53 10.49
C LEU A 211 29.83 3.16 10.19
N SER A 212 30.07 2.53 9.05
CA SER A 212 31.42 2.30 8.53
C SER A 212 31.65 3.19 7.32
N ILE A 213 32.57 4.12 7.43
CA ILE A 213 32.95 5.01 6.34
C ILE A 213 34.25 4.49 5.73
N LYS A 214 34.16 3.94 4.51
CA LYS A 214 35.29 3.24 3.87
C LYS A 214 36.42 4.17 3.39
N SER A 215 36.08 5.38 3.01
CA SER A 215 37.06 6.33 2.43
C SER A 215 36.84 7.70 3.05
N ILE A 216 37.47 7.93 4.19
CA ILE A 216 37.43 9.22 4.85
C ILE A 216 38.65 10.02 4.37
N PRO A 217 38.50 11.26 3.88
CA PRO A 217 39.61 12.12 3.54
C PRO A 217 40.61 12.27 4.70
N THR A 218 41.89 12.25 4.44
CA THR A 218 42.94 12.38 5.46
C THR A 218 43.47 13.80 5.63
N ALA A 219 42.90 14.76 4.91
CA ALA A 219 43.19 16.16 5.02
C ALA A 219 41.92 17.01 4.92
N ALA A 220 41.86 18.15 5.60
CA ALA A 220 40.76 19.09 5.54
C ALA A 220 40.71 19.92 4.27
N THR A 221 41.85 20.01 3.55
CA THR A 221 42.04 20.90 2.39
C THR A 221 41.04 20.55 1.26
N GLY A 222 40.26 21.54 0.85
CA GLY A 222 39.27 21.38 -0.21
C GLY A 222 37.96 20.73 0.19
N LEU A 223 37.76 20.41 1.47
CA LEU A 223 36.49 19.92 1.96
C LEU A 223 35.53 21.07 2.33
N PRO A 224 34.23 20.91 2.07
CA PRO A 224 33.26 21.94 2.50
C PRO A 224 33.10 21.93 4.02
N ALA A 225 32.63 23.05 4.58
CA ALA A 225 32.28 23.15 6.00
C ALA A 225 31.27 22.07 6.41
N GLY A 226 31.49 21.43 7.56
CA GLY A 226 30.71 20.31 8.06
C GLY A 226 31.13 18.93 7.52
N ALA A 227 32.10 18.85 6.61
CA ALA A 227 32.62 17.58 6.14
C ALA A 227 33.48 16.91 7.23
N VAL A 228 33.42 15.57 7.29
CA VAL A 228 34.19 14.76 8.20
C VAL A 228 35.49 14.30 7.54
N TRP A 229 36.62 14.44 8.24
CA TRP A 229 37.91 13.96 7.81
C TRP A 229 38.67 13.25 8.92
N ASN A 230 39.64 12.43 8.58
CA ASN A 230 40.44 11.64 9.52
C ASN A 230 41.81 12.29 9.71
N ASN A 231 42.11 12.75 10.88
CA ASN A 231 43.41 13.24 11.28
C ASN A 231 44.13 12.19 12.17
N ALA A 232 44.93 11.35 11.53
CA ALA A 232 45.71 10.31 12.22
C ALA A 232 44.89 9.43 13.16
N GLY A 233 43.70 9.01 12.77
CA GLY A 233 42.78 8.17 13.53
C GLY A 233 41.71 8.93 14.32
N VAL A 234 41.77 10.26 14.34
CA VAL A 234 40.74 11.11 14.98
C VAL A 234 39.82 11.70 13.92
N LEU A 235 38.51 11.51 14.08
CA LEU A 235 37.52 12.16 13.22
C LEU A 235 37.37 13.64 13.59
N ASN A 236 37.52 14.49 12.61
CA ASN A 236 37.35 15.94 12.73
C ASN A 236 36.28 16.42 11.76
N ILE A 237 35.71 17.57 12.08
CA ILE A 237 34.76 18.30 11.20
C ILE A 237 35.46 19.56 10.72
N VAL A 238 35.31 19.85 9.40
CA VAL A 238 35.80 21.10 8.79
C VAL A 238 34.94 22.28 9.20
#